data_fb87dc9c8a0491718b02412efa912a3e
#
_entry.id   fb87dc9c8a0491718b02412efa912a3e
#
_cell.length_a   1.000
_cell.length_b   1.000
_cell.length_c   1.000
_cell.angle_alpha   90.00
_cell.angle_beta   90.00
_cell.angle_gamma   90.00
#
_symmetry.space_group_name_H-M   'P 1'
#
loop_
_entity.id
_entity.type
_entity.pdbx_description
1 polymer ?
#
loop_
_entity_poly.entity_id
_entity_poly.type
_entity_poly.pdbx_seq_one_letter_code
_entity_poly.pdbx_strand_id
1 'polypeptide(L)'
;MSNIKFNPASDIPDQSGRVFLITGGTTGLGASSISFLASHNPAHIYFSGRNKARANELISKIAMASPSTKVTFIECDLASLASVQSAAKQFLSSSDRLDVLMCNAGIMAVPNDVSKDGYEIQFATNHLGHALLMKLLLPVMLDTASQPNADVRIVNLSSVAYKQNVPSTGIEFSKLKTKGANYGSFFSFNKWVCYGQSKLANLLYATELAAHHPSITSVAVHPGFIKTDLFASTNFMDRQVVNIISGGNWLDTEQGAYNQTWAATTKKENLVNGAYYEPVGVKTMPSTKLGRDRALAKELWEWTEKELKVWV
;
A
#
# COMPACT_ATOMS: atom_id res chain seq x y z
N MET A 1 -11.47 19.11 -11.30
CA MET A 1 -12.09 18.34 -10.20
C MET A 1 -11.62 18.98 -8.90
N SER A 2 -12.54 19.28 -7.99
CA SER A 2 -12.17 19.95 -6.72
C SER A 2 -11.48 18.93 -5.82
N ASN A 3 -10.20 19.14 -5.53
CA ASN A 3 -9.53 18.40 -4.49
C ASN A 3 -10.26 18.64 -3.17
N ILE A 4 -10.51 17.57 -2.41
CA ILE A 4 -11.03 17.71 -1.05
C ILE A 4 -9.91 18.38 -0.23
N LYS A 5 -10.25 19.50 0.42
CA LYS A 5 -9.35 20.08 1.42
C LYS A 5 -9.41 19.17 2.65
N PHE A 6 -8.39 18.35 2.84
CA PHE A 6 -8.30 17.44 3.96
C PHE A 6 -7.28 17.97 4.97
N ASN A 7 -7.76 18.18 6.18
CA ASN A 7 -6.93 18.51 7.33
C ASN A 7 -6.97 17.35 8.33
N PRO A 8 -5.90 16.57 8.51
CA PRO A 8 -5.88 15.43 9.42
C PRO A 8 -6.31 15.76 10.84
N ALA A 9 -6.04 16.97 11.33
CA ALA A 9 -6.36 17.35 12.70
C ALA A 9 -7.87 17.54 12.95
N SER A 10 -8.65 17.94 11.92
CA SER A 10 -10.09 18.23 12.05
C SER A 10 -10.99 17.25 11.34
N ASP A 11 -10.50 16.58 10.29
CA ASP A 11 -11.34 15.82 9.38
C ASP A 11 -11.26 14.31 9.61
N ILE A 12 -10.30 13.85 10.41
CA ILE A 12 -10.29 12.47 10.90
C ILE A 12 -11.30 12.37 12.04
N PRO A 13 -12.36 11.55 11.91
CA PRO A 13 -13.30 11.31 13.00
C PRO A 13 -12.63 10.53 14.13
N ASP A 14 -13.29 10.44 15.27
CA ASP A 14 -12.87 9.56 16.37
C ASP A 14 -12.72 8.11 15.88
N GLN A 15 -11.59 7.50 16.23
CA GLN A 15 -11.23 6.14 15.80
C GLN A 15 -11.35 5.12 16.95
N SER A 16 -12.06 5.47 18.01
CA SER A 16 -12.24 4.61 19.19
C SER A 16 -12.72 3.20 18.81
N GLY A 17 -12.09 2.19 19.37
CA GLY A 17 -12.40 0.78 19.12
C GLY A 17 -11.80 0.21 17.84
N ARG A 18 -11.20 1.02 16.96
CA ARG A 18 -10.62 0.55 15.68
C ARG A 18 -9.15 0.14 15.84
N VAL A 19 -8.80 -0.96 15.17
CA VAL A 19 -7.44 -1.50 15.09
C VAL A 19 -6.91 -1.30 13.66
N PHE A 20 -5.70 -0.74 13.57
CA PHE A 20 -5.01 -0.46 12.32
C PHE A 20 -3.75 -1.32 12.18
N LEU A 21 -3.44 -1.75 10.96
CA LEU A 21 -2.12 -2.28 10.60
C LEU A 21 -1.60 -1.54 9.38
N ILE A 22 -0.42 -0.91 9.49
CA ILE A 22 0.19 -0.09 8.45
C ILE A 22 1.56 -0.65 8.09
N THR A 23 1.74 -1.07 6.84
CA THR A 23 3.06 -1.52 6.35
C THR A 23 3.94 -0.32 6.00
N GLY A 24 5.27 -0.45 6.22
CA GLY A 24 6.21 0.64 5.96
C GLY A 24 6.03 1.85 6.87
N GLY A 25 5.60 1.59 8.12
CA GLY A 25 5.28 2.64 9.10
C GLY A 25 6.49 3.31 9.74
N THR A 26 7.72 2.86 9.49
CA THR A 26 8.91 3.39 10.18
C THR A 26 9.39 4.74 9.66
N THR A 27 8.95 5.17 8.47
CA THR A 27 9.35 6.44 7.82
C THR A 27 8.30 6.91 6.83
N GLY A 28 8.47 8.12 6.32
CA GLY A 28 7.68 8.65 5.19
C GLY A 28 6.18 8.68 5.47
N LEU A 29 5.40 8.36 4.43
CA LEU A 29 3.94 8.44 4.46
C LEU A 29 3.32 7.56 5.55
N GLY A 30 3.88 6.36 5.77
CA GLY A 30 3.41 5.46 6.81
C GLY A 30 3.55 6.05 8.21
N ALA A 31 4.71 6.62 8.53
CA ALA A 31 4.95 7.27 9.82
C ALA A 31 4.04 8.51 10.01
N SER A 32 3.84 9.32 8.95
CA SER A 32 2.92 10.45 9.00
C SER A 32 1.47 9.99 9.22
N SER A 33 1.01 8.95 8.51
CA SER A 33 -0.34 8.39 8.73
C SER A 33 -0.53 7.88 10.15
N ILE A 34 0.47 7.18 10.71
CA ILE A 34 0.44 6.70 12.11
C ILE A 34 0.32 7.88 13.08
N SER A 35 1.10 8.95 12.87
CA SER A 35 1.05 10.15 13.72
C SER A 35 -0.31 10.83 13.65
N PHE A 36 -0.93 10.93 12.48
CA PHE A 36 -2.27 11.49 12.34
C PHE A 36 -3.32 10.64 13.04
N LEU A 37 -3.29 9.32 12.83
CA LEU A 37 -4.25 8.41 13.45
C LEU A 37 -4.12 8.38 14.97
N ALA A 38 -2.90 8.46 15.50
CA ALA A 38 -2.63 8.36 16.92
C ALA A 38 -3.32 9.45 17.74
N SER A 39 -3.56 10.63 17.17
CA SER A 39 -4.27 11.75 17.84
C SER A 39 -5.80 11.61 17.84
N HIS A 40 -6.36 10.52 17.28
CA HIS A 40 -7.81 10.33 17.13
C HIS A 40 -8.34 9.07 17.83
N ASN A 41 -7.72 8.70 18.96
CA ASN A 41 -8.15 7.65 19.88
C ASN A 41 -8.32 6.23 19.29
N PRO A 42 -7.47 5.72 18.38
CA PRO A 42 -7.58 4.34 17.92
C PRO A 42 -7.35 3.37 19.09
N ALA A 43 -8.01 2.22 19.05
CA ALA A 43 -7.80 1.17 20.05
C ALA A 43 -6.36 0.64 20.00
N HIS A 44 -5.81 0.45 18.80
CA HIS A 44 -4.43 0.05 18.61
C HIS A 44 -3.95 0.36 17.18
N ILE A 45 -2.70 0.80 17.06
CA ILE A 45 -2.01 0.92 15.78
C ILE A 45 -0.85 -0.07 15.76
N TYR A 46 -0.95 -1.08 14.92
CA TYR A 46 0.17 -1.92 14.54
C TYR A 46 0.85 -1.32 13.30
N PHE A 47 2.15 -1.40 13.23
CA PHE A 47 2.87 -1.01 12.02
C PHE A 47 4.07 -1.92 11.77
N SER A 48 4.43 -2.05 10.51
CA SER A 48 5.53 -2.93 10.15
C SER A 48 6.62 -2.22 9.34
N GLY A 49 7.80 -2.83 9.36
CA GLY A 49 8.97 -2.37 8.62
C GLY A 49 10.20 -3.18 8.97
N ARG A 50 11.36 -2.79 8.43
CA ARG A 50 12.63 -3.50 8.61
C ARG A 50 13.57 -2.86 9.64
N ASN A 51 13.31 -1.62 10.03
CA ASN A 51 14.21 -0.83 10.88
C ASN A 51 13.62 -0.62 12.27
N LYS A 52 14.06 -1.46 13.22
CA LYS A 52 13.62 -1.44 14.62
C LYS A 52 14.02 -0.15 15.35
N ALA A 53 15.17 0.44 15.02
CA ALA A 53 15.59 1.70 15.66
C ALA A 53 14.63 2.84 15.31
N ARG A 54 14.35 3.05 14.01
CA ARG A 54 13.35 4.05 13.56
C ARG A 54 11.94 3.76 14.11
N ALA A 55 11.58 2.49 14.26
CA ALA A 55 10.31 2.11 14.87
C ALA A 55 10.23 2.58 16.33
N ASN A 56 11.28 2.35 17.12
CA ASN A 56 11.34 2.80 18.51
C ASN A 56 11.29 4.34 18.63
N GLU A 57 11.96 5.06 17.74
CA GLU A 57 11.90 6.52 17.67
C GLU A 57 10.46 7.01 17.43
N LEU A 58 9.74 6.39 16.47
CA LEU A 58 8.34 6.73 16.20
C LEU A 58 7.44 6.41 17.40
N ILE A 59 7.59 5.24 18.03
CA ILE A 59 6.82 4.85 19.21
C ILE A 59 7.04 5.87 20.34
N SER A 60 8.29 6.27 20.60
CA SER A 60 8.62 7.26 21.61
C SER A 60 7.98 8.62 21.32
N LYS A 61 8.02 9.06 20.04
CA LYS A 61 7.38 10.30 19.60
C LYS A 61 5.87 10.27 19.82
N ILE A 62 5.21 9.15 19.50
CA ILE A 62 3.77 9.00 19.68
C ILE A 62 3.42 8.95 21.17
N ALA A 63 4.18 8.23 21.99
CA ALA A 63 3.95 8.15 23.41
C ALA A 63 4.00 9.53 24.11
N MET A 64 4.82 10.46 23.58
CA MET A 64 4.84 11.84 24.07
C MET A 64 3.64 12.67 23.59
N ALA A 65 3.23 12.49 22.32
CA ALA A 65 2.18 13.32 21.71
C ALA A 65 0.76 12.79 21.96
N SER A 66 0.60 11.48 22.08
CA SER A 66 -0.68 10.78 22.23
C SER A 66 -0.52 9.59 23.20
N PRO A 67 -0.32 9.83 24.50
CA PRO A 67 0.09 8.81 25.47
C PRO A 67 -0.96 7.71 25.70
N SER A 68 -2.21 7.96 25.37
CA SER A 68 -3.29 6.97 25.46
C SER A 68 -3.31 5.96 24.30
N THR A 69 -2.62 6.26 23.19
CA THR A 69 -2.66 5.44 21.98
C THR A 69 -1.64 4.29 22.07
N LYS A 70 -2.13 3.07 21.95
CA LYS A 70 -1.26 1.88 21.87
C LYS A 70 -0.67 1.76 20.46
N VAL A 71 0.66 1.64 20.38
CA VAL A 71 1.38 1.46 19.13
C VAL A 71 2.35 0.29 19.25
N THR A 72 2.29 -0.66 18.32
CA THR A 72 3.14 -1.85 18.33
C THR A 72 3.84 -2.03 16.99
N PHE A 73 5.15 -2.20 17.03
CA PHE A 73 5.96 -2.53 15.85
C PHE A 73 6.02 -4.04 15.63
N ILE A 74 5.86 -4.45 14.37
CA ILE A 74 6.03 -5.81 13.89
C ILE A 74 7.12 -5.79 12.82
N GLU A 75 8.23 -6.51 13.04
CA GLU A 75 9.28 -6.60 12.04
C GLU A 75 8.77 -7.39 10.82
N CYS A 76 8.89 -6.80 9.62
CA CYS A 76 8.44 -7.41 8.38
C CYS A 76 9.26 -6.90 7.19
N ASP A 77 9.83 -7.83 6.45
CA ASP A 77 10.40 -7.61 5.13
C ASP A 77 9.44 -8.18 4.07
N LEU A 78 8.73 -7.32 3.36
CA LEU A 78 7.79 -7.71 2.32
C LEU A 78 8.44 -8.39 1.11
N ALA A 79 9.76 -8.28 0.96
CA ALA A 79 10.53 -9.02 -0.05
C ALA A 79 10.84 -10.47 0.38
N SER A 80 10.31 -10.93 1.52
CA SER A 80 10.46 -12.30 2.03
C SER A 80 9.11 -12.82 2.51
N LEU A 81 8.53 -13.77 1.79
CA LEU A 81 7.23 -14.34 2.11
C LEU A 81 7.22 -15.03 3.49
N ALA A 82 8.34 -15.65 3.89
CA ALA A 82 8.51 -16.20 5.24
C ALA A 82 8.46 -15.09 6.33
N SER A 83 9.04 -13.91 6.05
CA SER A 83 8.95 -12.76 6.97
C SER A 83 7.51 -12.25 7.08
N VAL A 84 6.77 -12.24 5.97
CA VAL A 84 5.36 -11.86 5.95
C VAL A 84 4.50 -12.83 6.77
N GLN A 85 4.73 -14.16 6.64
CA GLN A 85 4.04 -15.16 7.48
C GLN A 85 4.32 -14.93 8.98
N SER A 86 5.60 -14.70 9.33
CA SER A 86 5.97 -14.43 10.73
C SER A 86 5.28 -13.18 11.27
N ALA A 87 5.25 -12.11 10.47
CA ALA A 87 4.58 -10.86 10.84
C ALA A 87 3.06 -11.03 11.02
N ALA A 88 2.40 -11.74 10.10
CA ALA A 88 0.98 -12.04 10.21
C ALA A 88 0.68 -12.89 11.46
N LYS A 89 1.50 -13.91 11.74
CA LYS A 89 1.37 -14.75 12.95
C LYS A 89 1.54 -13.91 14.22
N GLN A 90 2.51 -12.99 14.26
CA GLN A 90 2.71 -12.09 15.38
C GLN A 90 1.49 -11.19 15.60
N PHE A 91 0.93 -10.60 14.53
CA PHE A 91 -0.29 -9.81 14.61
C PHE A 91 -1.45 -10.63 15.18
N LEU A 92 -1.74 -11.81 14.60
CA LEU A 92 -2.84 -12.68 14.99
C LEU A 92 -2.72 -13.21 16.42
N SER A 93 -1.50 -13.32 16.97
CA SER A 93 -1.31 -13.70 18.37
C SER A 93 -1.59 -12.56 19.37
N SER A 94 -1.72 -11.32 18.88
CA SER A 94 -1.86 -10.12 19.72
C SER A 94 -3.13 -9.33 19.45
N SER A 95 -3.90 -9.68 18.40
CA SER A 95 -5.19 -9.03 18.08
C SER A 95 -6.12 -9.99 17.37
N ASP A 96 -7.37 -10.00 17.82
CA ASP A 96 -8.51 -10.69 17.22
C ASP A 96 -9.39 -9.77 16.36
N ARG A 97 -8.91 -8.52 16.10
CA ARG A 97 -9.60 -7.49 15.35
C ARG A 97 -8.66 -6.76 14.40
N LEU A 98 -9.12 -6.48 13.18
CA LEU A 98 -8.43 -5.60 12.22
C LEU A 98 -9.46 -4.81 11.39
N ASP A 99 -9.58 -3.53 11.66
CA ASP A 99 -10.51 -2.65 10.94
C ASP A 99 -9.88 -2.06 9.67
N VAL A 100 -8.59 -1.72 9.71
CA VAL A 100 -7.91 -1.11 8.56
C VAL A 100 -6.54 -1.73 8.34
N LEU A 101 -6.36 -2.33 7.16
CA LEU A 101 -5.06 -2.73 6.64
C LEU A 101 -4.61 -1.70 5.59
N MET A 102 -3.55 -0.95 5.90
CA MET A 102 -2.96 0.02 4.97
C MET A 102 -1.67 -0.57 4.38
N CYS A 103 -1.76 -1.00 3.13
CA CYS A 103 -0.64 -1.54 2.34
C CYS A 103 0.18 -0.39 1.74
N ASN A 104 0.91 0.31 2.61
CA ASN A 104 1.63 1.54 2.30
C ASN A 104 3.06 1.29 1.84
N ALA A 105 3.74 0.27 2.35
CA ALA A 105 5.13 0.01 2.01
C ALA A 105 5.36 -0.15 0.50
N GLY A 106 6.55 0.22 0.05
CA GLY A 106 6.94 0.02 -1.33
C GLY A 106 8.36 0.48 -1.62
N ILE A 107 8.88 0.00 -2.73
CA ILE A 107 10.16 0.42 -3.31
C ILE A 107 9.91 0.90 -4.73
N MET A 108 10.75 1.80 -5.23
CA MET A 108 10.58 2.44 -6.53
C MET A 108 11.90 2.54 -7.28
N ALA A 109 11.90 2.11 -8.53
CA ALA A 109 13.01 2.26 -9.47
C ALA A 109 14.38 1.80 -8.91
N VAL A 110 14.35 0.76 -8.06
CA VAL A 110 15.56 0.12 -7.54
C VAL A 110 16.26 -0.70 -8.63
N PRO A 111 17.56 -0.97 -8.51
CA PRO A 111 18.26 -1.88 -9.41
C PRO A 111 17.51 -3.22 -9.53
N ASN A 112 17.57 -3.79 -10.74
CA ASN A 112 16.93 -5.07 -11.00
C ASN A 112 17.54 -6.16 -10.11
N ASP A 113 16.69 -6.82 -9.35
CA ASP A 113 17.04 -7.94 -8.49
C ASP A 113 15.84 -8.87 -8.30
N VAL A 114 16.04 -9.96 -7.60
CA VAL A 114 15.00 -10.88 -7.16
C VAL A 114 14.91 -10.92 -5.64
N SER A 115 13.71 -11.15 -5.15
CA SER A 115 13.45 -11.39 -3.73
C SER A 115 14.06 -12.73 -3.28
N LYS A 116 14.06 -13.00 -1.98
CA LYS A 116 14.50 -14.30 -1.43
C LYS A 116 13.71 -15.48 -1.99
N ASP A 117 12.49 -15.22 -2.42
CA ASP A 117 11.56 -16.22 -2.96
C ASP A 117 11.61 -16.30 -4.50
N GLY A 118 12.56 -15.59 -5.12
CA GLY A 118 12.84 -15.66 -6.57
C GLY A 118 11.93 -14.80 -7.46
N TYR A 119 11.17 -13.85 -6.90
CA TYR A 119 10.34 -12.92 -7.68
C TYR A 119 11.05 -11.59 -7.91
N GLU A 120 10.73 -10.88 -9.02
CA GLU A 120 11.21 -9.53 -9.28
C GLU A 120 10.97 -8.65 -8.05
N ILE A 121 12.02 -7.96 -7.62
CA ILE A 121 12.09 -7.36 -6.27
C ILE A 121 11.00 -6.32 -6.01
N GLN A 122 10.61 -5.51 -7.01
CA GLN A 122 9.58 -4.49 -6.84
C GLN A 122 8.18 -5.10 -6.85
N PHE A 123 7.95 -6.10 -7.68
CA PHE A 123 6.68 -6.85 -7.71
C PHE A 123 6.51 -7.66 -6.41
N ALA A 124 7.59 -8.31 -5.95
CA ALA A 124 7.59 -9.03 -4.68
C ALA A 124 7.23 -8.13 -3.51
N THR A 125 7.92 -6.99 -3.38
CA THR A 125 7.75 -6.08 -2.24
C THR A 125 6.43 -5.32 -2.30
N ASN A 126 6.09 -4.76 -3.47
CA ASN A 126 4.96 -3.84 -3.58
C ASN A 126 3.61 -4.57 -3.70
N HIS A 127 3.61 -5.78 -4.31
CA HIS A 127 2.39 -6.54 -4.54
C HIS A 127 2.36 -7.87 -3.80
N LEU A 128 3.25 -8.81 -4.10
CA LEU A 128 3.12 -10.20 -3.66
C LEU A 128 3.20 -10.35 -2.13
N GLY A 129 4.12 -9.62 -1.48
CA GLY A 129 4.22 -9.59 -0.01
C GLY A 129 2.95 -9.03 0.65
N HIS A 130 2.36 -7.97 0.08
CA HIS A 130 1.09 -7.45 0.56
C HIS A 130 -0.08 -8.40 0.31
N ALA A 131 -0.12 -9.04 -0.86
CA ALA A 131 -1.15 -10.03 -1.17
C ALA A 131 -1.13 -11.21 -0.18
N LEU A 132 0.07 -11.70 0.17
CA LEU A 132 0.21 -12.71 1.22
C LEU A 132 -0.27 -12.20 2.59
N LEU A 133 0.15 -10.98 2.97
CA LEU A 133 -0.29 -10.39 4.24
C LEU A 133 -1.81 -10.25 4.30
N MET A 134 -2.44 -9.74 3.23
CA MET A 134 -3.90 -9.64 3.11
C MET A 134 -4.55 -11.02 3.26
N LYS A 135 -4.03 -12.03 2.55
CA LYS A 135 -4.58 -13.39 2.57
C LYS A 135 -4.51 -14.02 3.95
N LEU A 136 -3.40 -13.85 4.67
CA LEU A 136 -3.21 -14.39 6.02
C LEU A 136 -4.07 -13.67 7.07
N LEU A 137 -4.33 -12.37 6.87
CA LEU A 137 -5.15 -11.57 7.78
C LEU A 137 -6.63 -11.50 7.37
N LEU A 138 -6.99 -12.04 6.22
CA LEU A 138 -8.36 -12.03 5.72
C LEU A 138 -9.37 -12.64 6.69
N PRO A 139 -9.10 -13.78 7.36
CA PRO A 139 -10.03 -14.34 8.33
C PRO A 139 -10.40 -13.36 9.45
N VAL A 140 -9.41 -12.76 10.11
CA VAL A 140 -9.66 -11.78 11.20
C VAL A 140 -10.36 -10.53 10.68
N MET A 141 -10.11 -10.10 9.45
CA MET A 141 -10.81 -8.96 8.83
C MET A 141 -12.26 -9.29 8.51
N LEU A 142 -12.56 -10.50 8.06
CA LEU A 142 -13.93 -10.98 7.83
C LEU A 142 -14.71 -11.13 9.15
N ASP A 143 -14.07 -11.66 10.18
CA ASP A 143 -14.66 -11.76 11.52
C ASP A 143 -14.94 -10.35 12.08
N THR A 144 -14.02 -9.41 11.90
CA THR A 144 -14.23 -7.99 12.23
C THR A 144 -15.40 -7.41 11.43
N ALA A 145 -15.48 -7.68 10.13
CA ALA A 145 -16.53 -7.17 9.25
C ALA A 145 -17.92 -7.73 9.59
N SER A 146 -18.01 -8.88 10.28
CA SER A 146 -19.26 -9.47 10.73
C SER A 146 -19.86 -8.78 11.97
N GLN A 147 -19.08 -7.96 12.66
CA GLN A 147 -19.51 -7.23 13.85
C GLN A 147 -20.52 -6.11 13.51
N PRO A 148 -21.46 -5.80 14.40
CA PRO A 148 -22.38 -4.68 14.19
C PRO A 148 -21.65 -3.36 13.94
N ASN A 149 -22.08 -2.62 12.92
CA ASN A 149 -21.53 -1.31 12.52
C ASN A 149 -20.03 -1.33 12.13
N ALA A 150 -19.49 -2.50 11.81
CA ALA A 150 -18.11 -2.62 11.37
C ALA A 150 -17.86 -1.88 10.02
N ASP A 151 -16.70 -1.26 9.94
CA ASP A 151 -16.21 -0.60 8.73
C ASP A 151 -14.77 -1.07 8.48
N VAL A 152 -14.67 -2.19 7.78
CA VAL A 152 -13.38 -2.85 7.53
C VAL A 152 -12.86 -2.47 6.16
N ARG A 153 -11.58 -2.06 6.10
CA ARG A 153 -10.96 -1.51 4.90
C ARG A 153 -9.59 -2.07 4.58
N ILE A 154 -9.30 -2.22 3.29
CA ILE A 154 -7.95 -2.43 2.76
C ILE A 154 -7.61 -1.25 1.87
N VAL A 155 -6.57 -0.49 2.23
CA VAL A 155 -6.09 0.67 1.48
C VAL A 155 -4.79 0.29 0.79
N ASN A 156 -4.85 0.11 -0.54
CA ASN A 156 -3.70 -0.31 -1.36
C ASN A 156 -3.02 0.91 -1.99
N LEU A 157 -1.74 1.13 -1.68
CA LEU A 157 -0.99 2.21 -2.33
C LEU A 157 -0.56 1.81 -3.73
N SER A 158 -1.23 2.42 -4.71
CA SER A 158 -0.84 2.42 -6.12
C SER A 158 -0.06 3.71 -6.45
N SER A 159 0.06 4.04 -7.72
CA SER A 159 0.74 5.23 -8.22
C SER A 159 0.27 5.52 -9.63
N VAL A 160 0.33 6.78 -10.07
CA VAL A 160 0.14 7.13 -11.50
C VAL A 160 1.15 6.43 -12.42
N ALA A 161 2.21 5.83 -11.88
CA ALA A 161 3.14 4.99 -12.63
C ALA A 161 2.49 3.78 -13.31
N TYR A 162 1.31 3.34 -12.89
CA TYR A 162 0.52 2.32 -13.59
C TYR A 162 0.13 2.74 -15.02
N LYS A 163 0.15 4.05 -15.30
CA LYS A 163 -0.19 4.62 -16.61
C LYS A 163 0.99 4.58 -17.59
N GLN A 164 2.21 4.43 -17.08
CA GLN A 164 3.44 4.63 -17.82
C GLN A 164 4.37 3.45 -17.63
N ASN A 165 5.17 3.19 -18.67
CA ASN A 165 6.22 2.19 -18.63
C ASN A 165 5.75 0.77 -18.26
N VAL A 166 4.48 0.42 -18.48
CA VAL A 166 4.02 -0.96 -18.37
C VAL A 166 4.07 -1.63 -19.74
N PRO A 167 4.31 -2.96 -19.82
CA PRO A 167 4.21 -3.70 -21.07
C PRO A 167 2.84 -3.53 -21.71
N SER A 168 2.73 -3.76 -23.02
CA SER A 168 1.44 -3.73 -23.73
C SER A 168 0.43 -4.73 -23.19
N THR A 169 0.91 -5.82 -22.60
CA THR A 169 0.12 -6.84 -21.87
C THR A 169 -0.27 -6.42 -20.45
N GLY A 170 0.29 -5.33 -19.93
CA GLY A 170 0.11 -4.85 -18.56
C GLY A 170 1.05 -5.52 -17.57
N ILE A 171 0.91 -6.81 -17.33
CA ILE A 171 1.75 -7.60 -16.42
C ILE A 171 2.30 -8.80 -17.19
N GLU A 172 3.61 -8.95 -17.20
CA GLU A 172 4.28 -10.09 -17.85
C GLU A 172 4.62 -11.16 -16.81
N PHE A 173 3.63 -11.97 -16.46
CA PHE A 173 3.72 -13.02 -15.44
C PHE A 173 4.90 -13.98 -15.63
N SER A 174 5.22 -14.32 -16.88
CA SER A 174 6.35 -15.22 -17.22
C SER A 174 7.72 -14.64 -16.84
N LYS A 175 7.82 -13.30 -16.70
CA LYS A 175 9.05 -12.61 -16.37
C LYS A 175 9.18 -12.24 -14.89
N LEU A 176 8.12 -12.41 -14.10
CA LEU A 176 8.13 -12.04 -12.69
C LEU A 176 9.05 -12.93 -11.83
N LYS A 177 9.49 -14.10 -12.34
CA LYS A 177 10.46 -14.98 -11.68
C LYS A 177 11.86 -14.88 -12.29
N THR A 178 12.23 -13.73 -12.82
CA THR A 178 13.54 -13.51 -13.44
C THR A 178 14.25 -12.32 -12.80
N LYS A 179 15.58 -12.32 -12.80
CA LYS A 179 16.41 -11.22 -12.33
C LYS A 179 16.35 -10.06 -13.33
N GLY A 180 15.30 -9.24 -13.26
CA GLY A 180 15.17 -8.06 -14.09
C GLY A 180 15.05 -8.39 -15.56
N ALA A 181 13.90 -8.93 -15.95
CA ALA A 181 13.57 -9.22 -17.34
C ALA A 181 13.89 -8.04 -18.25
N ASN A 182 14.49 -8.35 -19.39
CA ASN A 182 14.61 -7.38 -20.46
C ASN A 182 13.23 -7.16 -21.08
N TYR A 183 12.60 -6.03 -20.78
CA TYR A 183 11.31 -5.63 -21.37
C TYR A 183 11.47 -4.94 -22.73
N GLY A 184 12.63 -5.08 -23.39
CA GLY A 184 12.90 -4.45 -24.70
C GLY A 184 13.16 -2.95 -24.63
N SER A 185 13.25 -2.39 -23.44
CA SER A 185 13.56 -0.99 -23.21
C SER A 185 15.05 -0.78 -22.88
N PHE A 186 15.58 0.41 -23.13
CA PHE A 186 16.95 0.77 -22.75
C PHE A 186 17.19 0.39 -21.28
N PHE A 187 18.36 -0.12 -20.92
CA PHE A 187 18.70 -0.68 -19.61
C PHE A 187 18.26 0.16 -18.39
N SER A 188 18.18 1.47 -18.54
CA SER A 188 17.76 2.37 -17.46
C SER A 188 16.25 2.41 -17.21
N PHE A 189 15.44 1.96 -18.17
CA PHE A 189 13.97 2.03 -18.04
C PHE A 189 13.34 0.75 -17.45
N ASN A 190 14.04 -0.38 -17.47
CA ASN A 190 13.49 -1.65 -16.96
C ASN A 190 13.00 -1.55 -15.50
N LYS A 191 13.72 -0.84 -14.64
CA LYS A 191 13.32 -0.63 -13.24
C LYS A 191 12.01 0.15 -13.10
N TRP A 192 11.72 1.06 -14.05
CA TRP A 192 10.45 1.79 -14.09
C TRP A 192 9.30 0.93 -14.61
N VAL A 193 9.60 0.01 -15.55
CA VAL A 193 8.63 -1.00 -16.01
C VAL A 193 8.24 -1.92 -14.85
N CYS A 194 9.21 -2.43 -14.09
CA CYS A 194 8.96 -3.25 -12.90
C CYS A 194 8.10 -2.49 -11.87
N TYR A 195 8.44 -1.22 -11.62
CA TYR A 195 7.65 -0.39 -10.72
C TYR A 195 6.22 -0.18 -11.24
N GLY A 196 6.06 0.20 -12.51
CA GLY A 196 4.77 0.40 -13.15
C GLY A 196 3.88 -0.83 -13.06
N GLN A 197 4.41 -2.02 -13.37
CA GLN A 197 3.70 -3.29 -13.24
C GLN A 197 3.25 -3.56 -11.80
N SER A 198 4.11 -3.33 -10.81
CA SER A 198 3.75 -3.53 -9.41
C SER A 198 2.62 -2.61 -8.96
N LYS A 199 2.58 -1.35 -9.47
CA LYS A 199 1.52 -0.39 -9.14
C LYS A 199 0.23 -0.63 -9.92
N LEU A 200 0.32 -1.16 -11.13
CA LEU A 200 -0.83 -1.70 -11.86
C LEU A 200 -1.44 -2.90 -11.12
N ALA A 201 -0.59 -3.82 -10.64
CA ALA A 201 -1.03 -4.96 -9.85
C ALA A 201 -1.80 -4.52 -8.59
N ASN A 202 -1.29 -3.54 -7.83
CA ASN A 202 -1.98 -3.04 -6.64
C ASN A 202 -3.35 -2.43 -6.95
N LEU A 203 -3.47 -1.73 -8.08
CA LEU A 203 -4.74 -1.16 -8.54
C LEU A 203 -5.75 -2.27 -8.91
N LEU A 204 -5.33 -3.22 -9.75
CA LEU A 204 -6.20 -4.31 -10.21
C LEU A 204 -6.59 -5.25 -9.06
N TYR A 205 -5.65 -5.57 -8.18
CA TYR A 205 -5.90 -6.45 -7.04
C TYR A 205 -6.89 -5.85 -6.04
N ALA A 206 -6.86 -4.52 -5.83
CA ALA A 206 -7.86 -3.85 -5.00
C ALA A 206 -9.28 -4.03 -5.57
N THR A 207 -9.42 -4.07 -6.88
CA THR A 207 -10.70 -4.32 -7.55
C THR A 207 -11.19 -5.75 -7.38
N GLU A 208 -10.29 -6.74 -7.49
CA GLU A 208 -10.64 -8.16 -7.28
C GLU A 208 -10.95 -8.46 -5.81
N LEU A 209 -10.19 -7.89 -4.86
CA LEU A 209 -10.52 -7.98 -3.42
C LEU A 209 -11.95 -7.50 -3.14
N ALA A 210 -12.34 -6.36 -3.71
CA ALA A 210 -13.68 -5.82 -3.56
C ALA A 210 -14.78 -6.75 -4.12
N ALA A 211 -14.49 -7.45 -5.22
CA ALA A 211 -15.40 -8.39 -5.84
C ALA A 211 -15.51 -9.70 -5.04
N HIS A 212 -14.38 -10.23 -4.56
CA HIS A 212 -14.33 -11.48 -3.82
C HIS A 212 -14.79 -11.34 -2.36
N HIS A 213 -14.58 -10.16 -1.74
CA HIS A 213 -14.87 -9.90 -0.33
C HIS A 213 -15.69 -8.61 -0.14
N PRO A 214 -16.97 -8.57 -0.58
CA PRO A 214 -17.79 -7.35 -0.60
C PRO A 214 -18.08 -6.75 0.77
N SER A 215 -17.92 -7.51 1.87
CA SER A 215 -18.02 -6.99 3.24
C SER A 215 -16.84 -6.14 3.68
N ILE A 216 -15.72 -6.20 2.96
CA ILE A 216 -14.52 -5.41 3.18
C ILE A 216 -14.39 -4.36 2.08
N THR A 217 -14.24 -3.09 2.45
CA THR A 217 -14.01 -2.02 1.46
C THR A 217 -12.55 -2.01 1.05
N SER A 218 -12.26 -2.44 -0.18
CA SER A 218 -10.91 -2.40 -0.77
C SER A 218 -10.81 -1.26 -1.76
N VAL A 219 -9.81 -0.37 -1.59
CA VAL A 219 -9.57 0.75 -2.50
C VAL A 219 -8.10 0.85 -2.87
N ALA A 220 -7.82 1.37 -4.06
CA ALA A 220 -6.48 1.76 -4.46
C ALA A 220 -6.33 3.28 -4.37
N VAL A 221 -5.18 3.77 -3.88
CA VAL A 221 -4.93 5.20 -3.74
C VAL A 221 -3.58 5.59 -4.35
N HIS A 222 -3.53 6.77 -4.99
CA HIS A 222 -2.29 7.44 -5.37
C HIS A 222 -1.98 8.52 -4.33
N PRO A 223 -0.79 8.54 -3.73
CA PRO A 223 -0.47 9.51 -2.69
C PRO A 223 -0.08 10.90 -3.22
N GLY A 224 0.14 11.06 -4.53
CA GLY A 224 0.70 12.26 -5.16
C GLY A 224 2.18 12.10 -5.49
N PHE A 225 2.82 13.20 -5.93
CA PHE A 225 4.27 13.26 -6.15
C PHE A 225 4.94 13.83 -4.89
N ILE A 226 5.77 13.01 -4.21
CA ILE A 226 6.26 13.32 -2.88
C ILE A 226 7.79 13.26 -2.85
N LYS A 227 8.41 14.25 -2.20
CA LYS A 227 9.85 14.24 -1.92
C LYS A 227 10.12 13.36 -0.68
N THR A 228 10.29 12.06 -0.89
CA THR A 228 10.60 11.08 0.17
C THR A 228 12.00 10.49 0.00
N ASP A 229 12.47 9.75 1.01
CA ASP A 229 13.70 8.93 0.91
C ASP A 229 13.66 7.96 -0.28
N LEU A 230 12.47 7.53 -0.68
CA LEU A 230 12.23 6.71 -1.87
C LEU A 230 12.71 7.42 -3.15
N PHE A 231 12.45 8.73 -3.24
CA PHE A 231 12.92 9.57 -4.32
C PHE A 231 14.42 9.90 -4.18
N ALA A 232 14.91 10.06 -2.96
CA ALA A 232 16.32 10.32 -2.68
C ALA A 232 17.25 9.16 -3.12
N SER A 233 16.75 7.93 -3.16
CA SER A 233 17.50 6.76 -3.64
C SER A 233 17.62 6.66 -5.17
N THR A 234 16.90 7.50 -5.93
CA THR A 234 16.94 7.52 -7.40
C THR A 234 18.16 8.33 -7.91
N ASN A 235 18.69 7.95 -9.07
CA ASN A 235 19.80 8.70 -9.70
C ASN A 235 19.34 10.07 -10.24
N PHE A 236 20.30 10.92 -10.62
CA PHE A 236 20.02 12.28 -11.09
C PHE A 236 19.06 12.31 -12.31
N MET A 237 19.24 11.41 -13.28
CA MET A 237 18.39 11.36 -14.48
C MET A 237 16.95 10.98 -14.13
N ASP A 238 16.76 9.99 -13.26
CA ASP A 238 15.44 9.58 -12.79
C ASP A 238 14.72 10.74 -12.09
N ARG A 239 15.45 11.52 -11.28
CA ARG A 239 14.88 12.72 -10.62
C ARG A 239 14.38 13.76 -11.63
N GLN A 240 15.12 13.98 -12.73
CA GLN A 240 14.67 14.90 -13.77
C GLN A 240 13.41 14.39 -14.48
N VAL A 241 13.33 13.09 -14.79
CA VAL A 241 12.15 12.48 -15.41
C VAL A 241 10.92 12.64 -14.50
N VAL A 242 11.04 12.33 -13.21
CA VAL A 242 9.94 12.49 -12.27
C VAL A 242 9.56 13.97 -12.07
N ASN A 243 10.52 14.89 -12.07
CA ASN A 243 10.27 16.34 -12.03
C ASN A 243 9.42 16.81 -13.22
N ILE A 244 9.72 16.33 -14.43
CA ILE A 244 8.96 16.67 -15.64
C ILE A 244 7.53 16.10 -15.53
N ILE A 245 7.39 14.83 -15.11
CA ILE A 245 6.10 14.14 -14.99
C ILE A 245 5.23 14.79 -13.90
N SER A 246 5.83 15.24 -12.79
CA SER A 246 5.11 15.91 -11.69
C SER A 246 4.63 17.31 -12.03
N GLY A 247 5.14 17.91 -13.11
CA GLY A 247 4.86 19.30 -13.44
C GLY A 247 5.31 20.28 -12.35
N GLY A 248 6.26 19.89 -11.48
CA GLY A 248 6.72 20.69 -10.35
C GLY A 248 5.79 20.67 -9.12
N ASN A 249 4.68 19.94 -9.18
CA ASN A 249 3.72 19.83 -8.09
C ASN A 249 4.17 18.77 -7.05
N TRP A 250 5.13 19.16 -6.23
CA TRP A 250 5.65 18.31 -5.16
C TRP A 250 4.92 18.56 -3.85
N LEU A 251 4.53 17.46 -3.22
CA LEU A 251 4.02 17.44 -1.86
C LEU A 251 5.15 17.14 -0.87
N ASP A 252 5.04 17.64 0.34
CA ASP A 252 5.84 17.13 1.45
C ASP A 252 5.34 15.75 1.92
N THR A 253 6.05 15.15 2.85
CA THR A 253 5.73 13.80 3.34
C THR A 253 4.40 13.75 4.09
N GLU A 254 4.03 14.82 4.80
CA GLU A 254 2.76 14.89 5.52
C GLU A 254 1.59 15.00 4.55
N GLN A 255 1.66 15.92 3.60
CA GLN A 255 0.65 16.08 2.55
C GLN A 255 0.50 14.81 1.71
N GLY A 256 1.61 14.12 1.44
CA GLY A 256 1.61 12.84 0.73
C GLY A 256 0.83 11.73 1.45
N ALA A 257 0.77 11.78 2.77
CA ALA A 257 0.03 10.81 3.57
C ALA A 257 -1.49 11.10 3.62
N TYR A 258 -1.95 12.26 3.16
CA TYR A 258 -3.35 12.68 3.28
C TYR A 258 -4.31 11.74 2.56
N ASN A 259 -4.02 11.34 1.33
CA ASN A 259 -4.96 10.54 0.55
C ASN A 259 -5.20 9.15 1.16
N GLN A 260 -4.15 8.47 1.60
CA GLN A 260 -4.27 7.16 2.24
C GLN A 260 -4.91 7.25 3.62
N THR A 261 -4.62 8.31 4.37
CA THR A 261 -5.24 8.55 5.68
C THR A 261 -6.72 8.90 5.52
N TRP A 262 -7.06 9.75 4.54
CA TRP A 262 -8.45 10.01 4.16
C TRP A 262 -9.19 8.72 3.81
N ALA A 263 -8.63 7.86 2.96
CA ALA A 263 -9.25 6.59 2.58
C ALA A 263 -9.43 5.64 3.77
N ALA A 264 -8.52 5.69 4.75
CA ALA A 264 -8.60 4.90 5.97
C ALA A 264 -9.68 5.38 6.95
N THR A 265 -10.02 6.68 6.93
CA THR A 265 -10.79 7.32 8.02
C THR A 265 -12.06 8.05 7.59
N THR A 266 -12.21 8.40 6.32
CA THR A 266 -13.44 9.08 5.82
C THR A 266 -14.68 8.24 6.10
N LYS A 267 -15.86 8.85 6.08
CA LYS A 267 -17.12 8.11 6.22
C LYS A 267 -17.26 7.04 5.12
N LYS A 268 -17.84 5.89 5.48
CA LYS A 268 -17.95 4.73 4.58
C LYS A 268 -18.65 5.06 3.26
N GLU A 269 -19.68 5.91 3.32
CA GLU A 269 -20.44 6.37 2.16
C GLU A 269 -19.62 7.18 1.14
N ASN A 270 -18.49 7.74 1.53
CA ASN A 270 -17.58 8.45 0.62
C ASN A 270 -16.66 7.51 -0.18
N LEU A 271 -16.64 6.22 0.18
CA LEU A 271 -15.84 5.21 -0.51
C LEU A 271 -16.71 4.33 -1.40
N VAL A 272 -16.20 4.09 -2.59
CA VAL A 272 -16.76 3.09 -3.51
C VAL A 272 -15.82 1.90 -3.52
N ASN A 273 -16.33 0.73 -3.15
CA ASN A 273 -15.56 -0.49 -3.08
C ASN A 273 -14.96 -0.84 -4.46
N GLY A 274 -13.69 -1.17 -4.51
CA GLY A 274 -12.94 -1.43 -5.75
C GLY A 274 -12.49 -0.17 -6.51
N ALA A 275 -12.73 1.05 -5.99
CA ALA A 275 -12.38 2.28 -6.69
C ALA A 275 -10.93 2.70 -6.49
N TYR A 276 -10.48 3.57 -7.41
CA TYR A 276 -9.18 4.25 -7.36
C TYR A 276 -9.38 5.72 -7.04
N TYR A 277 -8.52 6.25 -6.14
CA TYR A 277 -8.56 7.63 -5.68
C TYR A 277 -7.23 8.34 -5.91
N GLU A 278 -7.30 9.52 -6.52
CA GLU A 278 -6.20 10.48 -6.61
C GLU A 278 -6.29 11.51 -5.46
N PRO A 279 -5.21 12.24 -5.14
CA PRO A 279 -5.18 13.16 -3.98
C PRO A 279 -6.14 14.36 -4.11
N VAL A 280 -6.86 14.68 -3.05
CA VAL A 280 -7.24 13.88 -1.91
C VAL A 280 -8.70 13.50 -2.10
N GLY A 281 -9.02 12.19 -1.96
CA GLY A 281 -10.40 11.72 -2.01
C GLY A 281 -11.09 11.83 -3.37
N VAL A 282 -10.37 12.12 -4.45
CA VAL A 282 -10.94 12.25 -5.79
C VAL A 282 -11.07 10.88 -6.43
N LYS A 283 -12.30 10.34 -6.44
CA LYS A 283 -12.58 9.11 -7.17
C LYS A 283 -12.29 9.30 -8.66
N THR A 284 -11.35 8.55 -9.19
CA THR A 284 -10.87 8.67 -10.56
C THR A 284 -11.01 7.32 -11.28
N MET A 285 -11.59 7.35 -12.48
CA MET A 285 -11.54 6.18 -13.35
C MET A 285 -10.09 5.99 -13.85
N PRO A 286 -9.48 4.80 -13.70
CA PRO A 286 -8.16 4.56 -14.25
C PRO A 286 -8.11 4.92 -15.75
N SER A 287 -7.16 5.78 -16.13
CA SER A 287 -7.14 6.41 -17.46
C SER A 287 -6.72 5.48 -18.60
N THR A 288 -6.04 4.34 -18.28
CA THR A 288 -5.60 3.37 -19.27
C THR A 288 -6.59 2.21 -19.40
N LYS A 289 -6.58 1.54 -20.58
CA LYS A 289 -7.34 0.30 -20.77
C LYS A 289 -6.89 -0.78 -19.77
N LEU A 290 -5.58 -0.93 -19.58
CA LEU A 290 -4.98 -1.90 -18.65
C LEU A 290 -5.43 -1.70 -17.20
N GLY A 291 -5.52 -0.45 -16.73
CA GLY A 291 -6.01 -0.16 -15.38
C GLY A 291 -7.50 -0.45 -15.15
N ARG A 292 -8.24 -0.77 -16.22
CA ARG A 292 -9.66 -1.12 -16.21
C ARG A 292 -9.93 -2.52 -16.75
N ASP A 293 -8.86 -3.26 -17.07
CA ASP A 293 -8.96 -4.58 -17.69
C ASP A 293 -9.36 -5.62 -16.65
N ARG A 294 -10.59 -6.07 -16.74
CA ARG A 294 -11.15 -7.09 -15.83
C ARG A 294 -10.57 -8.47 -16.08
N ALA A 295 -10.19 -8.79 -17.33
CA ALA A 295 -9.55 -10.07 -17.63
C ALA A 295 -8.14 -10.13 -17.03
N LEU A 296 -7.35 -9.05 -17.18
CA LEU A 296 -6.04 -8.92 -16.55
C LEU A 296 -6.13 -8.93 -15.02
N ALA A 297 -7.14 -8.28 -14.44
CA ALA A 297 -7.35 -8.28 -12.98
C ALA A 297 -7.60 -9.70 -12.46
N LYS A 298 -8.48 -10.46 -13.15
CA LYS A 298 -8.76 -11.85 -12.82
C LYS A 298 -7.53 -12.74 -13.02
N GLU A 299 -6.78 -12.58 -14.11
CA GLU A 299 -5.53 -13.32 -14.34
C GLU A 299 -4.50 -13.05 -13.24
N LEU A 300 -4.35 -11.79 -12.81
CA LEU A 300 -3.49 -11.41 -11.70
C LEU A 300 -3.93 -12.08 -10.39
N TRP A 301 -5.24 -12.09 -10.11
CA TRP A 301 -5.79 -12.74 -8.94
C TRP A 301 -5.45 -14.24 -8.95
N GLU A 302 -5.79 -14.94 -10.01
CA GLU A 302 -5.56 -16.38 -10.15
C GLU A 302 -4.07 -16.75 -10.07
N TRP A 303 -3.21 -15.94 -10.71
CA TRP A 303 -1.76 -16.10 -10.63
C TRP A 303 -1.27 -15.90 -9.19
N THR A 304 -1.70 -14.83 -8.53
CA THR A 304 -1.31 -14.54 -7.14
C THR A 304 -1.77 -15.64 -6.19
N GLU A 305 -3.00 -16.12 -6.31
CA GLU A 305 -3.54 -17.23 -5.51
C GLU A 305 -2.71 -18.52 -5.69
N LYS A 306 -2.33 -18.82 -6.93
CA LYS A 306 -1.48 -19.98 -7.25
C LYS A 306 -0.09 -19.87 -6.62
N GLU A 307 0.56 -18.71 -6.76
CA GLU A 307 1.92 -18.50 -6.26
C GLU A 307 1.97 -18.50 -4.71
N LEU A 308 0.92 -18.03 -4.07
CA LEU A 308 0.83 -17.95 -2.61
C LEU A 308 0.26 -19.20 -1.93
N LYS A 309 -0.19 -20.21 -2.70
CA LYS A 309 -0.87 -21.39 -2.16
C LYS A 309 -0.06 -22.13 -1.10
N VAL A 310 1.26 -22.18 -1.24
CA VAL A 310 2.15 -22.90 -0.32
C VAL A 310 2.51 -22.09 0.95
N TRP A 311 2.04 -20.85 1.03
CA TRP A 311 2.34 -19.92 2.11
C TRP A 311 1.15 -19.68 3.07
N VAL A 312 0.03 -20.35 2.85
CA VAL A 312 -1.22 -20.17 3.62
C VAL A 312 -1.59 -21.43 4.37
#